data_3c63144cab86ece2a2fbdeb8c350a97f
#
_entry.id   3c63144cab86ece2a2fbdeb8c350a97f
#
_cell.length_a   1.000
_cell.length_b   1.000
_cell.length_c   1.000
_cell.angle_alpha   90.00
_cell.angle_beta   90.00
_cell.angle_gamma   90.00
#
_symmetry.space_group_name_H-M   'P 1'
#
loop_
_entity.id
_entity.type
_entity.pdbx_description
1 polymer ?
#
loop_
_entity_poly.entity_id
_entity_poly.type
_entity_poly.pdbx_seq_one_letter_code
_entity_poly.pdbx_strand_id
1 'polypeptide(L)'
;MTEFVHFQNPWNFLGLPEDIADAAHARGWLLPIPYESTTSYGAGTRDGPAAILAASRQVELYDLEFKCEPVMNYGIHTLNPMDPLHRSPDAMILSIEEAVATILQDKVHPQVLGILGGEHSISAGVARGLARTMKSKPFVTVHVDAHADMRAEYEGSPYSHACAARRIVEVCPIFQIGIRNISAEEVSFLKGRQDVRTIFSDEANDLKGVFLKDLAEFVKNKTVYFTIDLDGLDPSIMAAVGTPEPGGISWERMLEIVRTVCAHAASVPVFDVVELAPVPGLRAPDFLAARLVYKLFSHTLNIR
;
A
#
# COMPACT_ATOMS: atom_id res chain seq x y z
N MET A 1 -18.33 22.39 36.28
CA MET A 1 -17.38 22.21 35.17
C MET A 1 -18.23 21.76 34.00
N THR A 2 -18.37 22.58 32.99
CA THR A 2 -19.02 22.22 31.73
C THR A 2 -18.21 21.12 31.04
N GLU A 3 -18.82 19.92 30.93
CA GLU A 3 -18.23 18.87 30.05
C GLU A 3 -18.15 19.43 28.65
N PHE A 4 -16.93 19.64 28.15
CA PHE A 4 -16.72 20.03 26.77
C PHE A 4 -17.13 18.85 25.87
N VAL A 5 -17.99 19.12 24.90
CA VAL A 5 -18.31 18.18 23.84
C VAL A 5 -17.02 17.90 23.06
N HIS A 6 -16.56 16.66 23.09
CA HIS A 6 -15.38 16.27 22.36
C HIS A 6 -15.67 16.20 20.85
N PHE A 7 -15.07 17.10 20.10
CA PHE A 7 -15.08 17.05 18.64
C PHE A 7 -13.95 16.13 18.16
N GLN A 8 -14.30 15.04 17.48
CA GLN A 8 -13.31 14.15 16.90
C GLN A 8 -12.98 14.58 15.47
N ASN A 9 -11.69 14.56 15.12
CA ASN A 9 -11.27 14.76 13.73
C ASN A 9 -11.78 13.58 12.88
N PRO A 10 -12.67 13.80 11.88
CA PRO A 10 -13.20 12.72 11.04
C PRO A 10 -12.12 12.05 10.17
N TRP A 11 -11.00 12.71 9.94
CA TRP A 11 -9.88 12.24 9.13
C TRP A 11 -8.80 11.51 9.95
N ASN A 12 -9.04 11.22 11.21
CA ASN A 12 -8.12 10.49 12.06
C ASN A 12 -8.35 8.97 11.92
N PHE A 13 -7.36 8.25 11.43
CA PHE A 13 -7.40 6.78 11.31
C PHE A 13 -7.64 6.13 12.68
N LEU A 14 -8.52 5.13 12.74
CA LEU A 14 -8.98 4.44 13.94
C LEU A 14 -9.71 5.33 14.98
N GLY A 15 -9.88 6.63 14.72
CA GLY A 15 -10.49 7.56 15.68
C GLY A 15 -9.67 7.70 16.98
N LEU A 16 -8.36 7.62 16.89
CA LEU A 16 -7.44 7.62 18.01
C LEU A 16 -7.55 8.91 18.84
N PRO A 17 -7.32 8.85 20.17
CA PRO A 17 -7.14 10.04 21.00
C PRO A 17 -5.98 10.90 20.51
N GLU A 18 -6.04 12.22 20.78
CA GLU A 18 -5.06 13.19 20.28
C GLU A 18 -3.63 12.88 20.76
N ASP A 19 -3.46 12.43 21.99
CA ASP A 19 -2.18 12.05 22.58
C ASP A 19 -1.54 10.82 21.91
N ILE A 20 -2.36 9.92 21.35
CA ILE A 20 -1.89 8.74 20.59
C ILE A 20 -1.66 9.08 19.10
N ALA A 21 -2.40 10.09 18.58
CA ALA A 21 -2.34 10.51 17.18
C ALA A 21 -1.39 11.70 16.94
N ASP A 22 -0.74 12.24 17.96
CA ASP A 22 0.17 13.39 17.83
C ASP A 22 1.42 13.04 17.00
N ALA A 23 1.73 13.86 16.01
CA ALA A 23 2.87 13.67 15.11
C ALA A 23 4.22 13.54 15.82
N ALA A 24 4.41 14.23 16.95
CA ALA A 24 5.69 14.18 17.68
C ALA A 24 5.93 12.85 18.40
N HIS A 25 4.86 12.06 18.66
CA HIS A 25 4.91 10.82 19.41
C HIS A 25 4.58 9.60 18.58
N ALA A 26 3.73 9.75 17.54
CA ALA A 26 3.32 8.65 16.68
C ALA A 26 4.48 8.14 15.82
N ARG A 27 4.73 6.83 15.89
CA ARG A 27 5.77 6.16 15.09
C ARG A 27 5.27 5.81 13.68
N GLY A 28 3.96 5.68 13.49
CA GLY A 28 3.32 5.50 12.19
C GLY A 28 2.70 6.80 11.72
N TRP A 29 2.91 7.19 10.46
CA TRP A 29 2.15 8.26 9.83
C TRP A 29 1.38 7.72 8.64
N LEU A 30 0.20 8.29 8.39
CA LEU A 30 -0.68 7.88 7.30
C LEU A 30 -0.94 9.08 6.39
N LEU A 31 -0.57 8.97 5.12
CA LEU A 31 -0.75 10.00 4.10
C LEU A 31 -1.85 9.58 3.10
N PRO A 32 -3.03 10.20 3.11
CA PRO A 32 -4.03 10.00 2.07
C PRO A 32 -3.63 10.72 0.77
N ILE A 33 -3.68 10.01 -0.37
CA ILE A 33 -3.42 10.55 -1.72
C ILE A 33 -4.61 10.19 -2.62
N PRO A 34 -5.68 11.01 -2.63
CA PRO A 34 -6.92 10.76 -3.36
C PRO A 34 -6.78 11.08 -4.86
N TYR A 35 -5.79 10.48 -5.51
CA TYR A 35 -5.50 10.72 -6.93
C TYR A 35 -6.11 9.65 -7.82
N GLU A 36 -6.81 10.09 -8.87
CA GLU A 36 -7.37 9.26 -9.92
C GLU A 36 -7.37 10.06 -11.23
N SER A 37 -6.70 9.57 -12.25
CA SER A 37 -6.59 10.25 -13.54
C SER A 37 -6.42 9.29 -14.72
N THR A 38 -5.93 8.08 -14.49
CA THR A 38 -5.58 7.13 -15.56
C THR A 38 -6.33 5.80 -15.47
N THR A 39 -7.34 5.69 -14.62
CA THR A 39 -8.19 4.50 -14.51
C THR A 39 -8.90 4.21 -15.83
N SER A 40 -8.90 2.94 -16.26
CA SER A 40 -9.38 2.53 -17.58
C SER A 40 -10.79 1.93 -17.62
N TYR A 41 -11.32 1.44 -16.48
CA TYR A 41 -12.63 0.78 -16.41
C TYR A 41 -13.49 1.28 -15.27
N GLY A 42 -13.28 0.80 -14.04
CA GLY A 42 -14.04 1.23 -12.87
C GLY A 42 -13.40 2.46 -12.21
N ALA A 43 -14.09 3.61 -12.26
CA ALA A 43 -13.64 4.82 -11.57
C ALA A 43 -14.12 4.82 -10.10
N GLY A 44 -13.50 5.67 -9.26
CA GLY A 44 -13.88 5.89 -7.87
C GLY A 44 -12.74 5.70 -6.88
N THR A 45 -11.56 5.34 -7.32
CA THR A 45 -10.40 5.11 -6.44
C THR A 45 -9.99 6.36 -5.67
N ARG A 46 -10.29 7.56 -6.18
CA ARG A 46 -10.10 8.83 -5.45
C ARG A 46 -10.83 8.90 -4.11
N ASP A 47 -11.93 8.16 -3.98
CA ASP A 47 -12.74 8.12 -2.75
C ASP A 47 -12.24 7.05 -1.76
N GLY A 48 -11.32 6.18 -2.19
CA GLY A 48 -10.74 5.10 -1.40
C GLY A 48 -10.14 5.56 -0.07
N PRO A 49 -9.25 6.56 -0.04
CA PRO A 49 -8.66 7.04 1.20
C PRO A 49 -9.69 7.48 2.23
N ALA A 50 -10.72 8.22 1.81
CA ALA A 50 -11.80 8.69 2.68
C ALA A 50 -12.64 7.52 3.22
N ALA A 51 -12.96 6.52 2.38
CA ALA A 51 -13.71 5.34 2.77
C ALA A 51 -12.93 4.48 3.79
N ILE A 52 -11.62 4.29 3.59
CA ILE A 52 -10.75 3.58 4.54
C ILE A 52 -10.71 4.30 5.88
N LEU A 53 -10.52 5.62 5.90
CA LEU A 53 -10.53 6.42 7.13
C LEU A 53 -11.86 6.33 7.87
N ALA A 54 -12.97 6.43 7.14
CA ALA A 54 -14.31 6.30 7.74
C ALA A 54 -14.53 4.91 8.32
N ALA A 55 -14.19 3.85 7.60
CA ALA A 55 -14.33 2.46 8.03
C ALA A 55 -13.42 2.13 9.22
N SER A 56 -12.20 2.70 9.26
CA SER A 56 -11.21 2.42 10.30
C SER A 56 -11.72 2.71 11.72
N ARG A 57 -12.63 3.66 11.85
CA ARG A 57 -13.23 4.04 13.15
C ARG A 57 -14.12 2.95 13.77
N GLN A 58 -14.46 1.92 13.01
CA GLN A 58 -15.21 0.75 13.44
C GLN A 58 -14.34 -0.50 13.62
N VAL A 59 -13.04 -0.38 13.36
CA VAL A 59 -12.08 -1.46 13.55
C VAL A 59 -11.76 -1.57 15.04
N GLU A 60 -11.91 -2.78 15.60
CA GLU A 60 -11.49 -3.06 16.97
C GLU A 60 -9.96 -2.94 17.09
N LEU A 61 -9.50 -2.20 18.12
CA LEU A 61 -8.08 -1.96 18.36
C LEU A 61 -7.38 -3.20 18.91
N TYR A 62 -8.12 -4.06 19.66
CA TYR A 62 -7.55 -5.30 20.17
C TYR A 62 -7.26 -6.28 19.03
N ASP A 63 -6.02 -6.69 18.92
CA ASP A 63 -5.58 -7.64 17.90
C ASP A 63 -5.31 -9.01 18.54
N LEU A 64 -6.03 -10.05 18.05
CA LEU A 64 -5.93 -11.41 18.57
C LEU A 64 -4.55 -12.04 18.37
N GLU A 65 -3.84 -11.64 17.32
CA GLU A 65 -2.49 -12.16 17.02
C GLU A 65 -1.46 -11.59 18.00
N PHE A 66 -1.55 -10.27 18.27
CA PHE A 66 -0.66 -9.57 19.19
C PHE A 66 -1.13 -9.67 20.65
N LYS A 67 -2.39 -10.06 20.91
CA LYS A 67 -3.03 -10.17 22.23
C LYS A 67 -2.99 -8.85 23.02
N CYS A 68 -3.07 -7.74 22.33
CA CYS A 68 -3.07 -6.38 22.89
C CYS A 68 -3.70 -5.41 21.88
N GLU A 69 -3.71 -4.14 22.19
CA GLU A 69 -4.01 -3.02 21.28
C GLU A 69 -2.69 -2.40 20.80
N PRO A 70 -2.07 -2.93 19.71
CA PRO A 70 -0.72 -2.53 19.30
C PRO A 70 -0.57 -1.03 19.06
N VAL A 71 -1.61 -0.40 18.48
CA VAL A 71 -1.60 1.03 18.16
C VAL A 71 -1.38 1.93 19.39
N MET A 72 -1.79 1.49 20.57
CA MET A 72 -1.57 2.25 21.81
C MET A 72 -0.08 2.36 22.18
N ASN A 73 0.77 1.48 21.65
CA ASN A 73 2.21 1.48 21.89
C ASN A 73 3.00 2.30 20.87
N TYR A 74 2.49 2.50 19.63
CA TYR A 74 3.24 3.16 18.58
C TYR A 74 2.58 4.43 18.03
N GLY A 75 1.29 4.60 18.22
CA GLY A 75 0.53 5.73 17.68
C GLY A 75 0.50 5.80 16.15
N ILE A 76 -0.57 6.39 15.61
CA ILE A 76 -0.66 6.68 14.17
C ILE A 76 -1.12 8.13 14.00
N HIS A 77 -0.29 8.96 13.37
CA HIS A 77 -0.64 10.31 12.96
C HIS A 77 -1.20 10.30 11.54
N THR A 78 -2.39 10.86 11.34
CA THR A 78 -3.00 10.98 10.02
C THR A 78 -2.76 12.37 9.47
N LEU A 79 -2.00 12.46 8.39
CA LEU A 79 -1.73 13.70 7.67
C LEU A 79 -2.99 14.18 6.93
N ASN A 80 -3.03 15.48 6.61
CA ASN A 80 -4.04 15.97 5.69
C ASN A 80 -3.88 15.32 4.32
N PRO A 81 -4.99 15.05 3.61
CA PRO A 81 -4.92 14.51 2.25
C PRO A 81 -4.09 15.41 1.33
N MET A 82 -3.29 14.78 0.49
CA MET A 82 -2.54 15.49 -0.54
C MET A 82 -3.48 16.00 -1.63
N ASP A 83 -3.38 17.26 -2.03
CA ASP A 83 -4.18 17.81 -3.11
C ASP A 83 -3.77 17.19 -4.47
N PRO A 84 -4.71 16.59 -5.23
CA PRO A 84 -4.41 16.03 -6.53
C PRO A 84 -4.02 17.09 -7.54
N LEU A 85 -2.91 16.87 -8.26
CA LEU A 85 -2.51 17.73 -9.37
C LEU A 85 -3.09 17.17 -10.68
N HIS A 86 -4.12 17.83 -11.19
CA HIS A 86 -4.79 17.45 -12.45
C HIS A 86 -4.08 17.98 -13.70
N ARG A 87 -2.87 18.51 -13.57
CA ARG A 87 -2.11 19.07 -14.70
C ARG A 87 -1.64 17.98 -15.65
N SER A 88 -1.05 16.91 -15.13
CA SER A 88 -0.61 15.74 -15.88
C SER A 88 -0.18 14.62 -14.89
N PRO A 89 -0.23 13.33 -15.30
CA PRO A 89 0.21 12.24 -14.43
C PRO A 89 1.66 12.38 -13.96
N ASP A 90 2.59 12.77 -14.82
CA ASP A 90 4.00 12.99 -14.46
C ASP A 90 4.18 14.09 -13.41
N ALA A 91 3.42 15.18 -13.49
CA ALA A 91 3.47 16.25 -12.49
C ALA A 91 2.98 15.75 -11.12
N MET A 92 1.95 14.89 -11.08
CA MET A 92 1.47 14.30 -9.84
C MET A 92 2.50 13.33 -9.25
N ILE A 93 3.10 12.44 -10.06
CA ILE A 93 4.14 11.52 -9.61
C ILE A 93 5.35 12.26 -9.04
N LEU A 94 5.79 13.35 -9.68
CA LEU A 94 6.86 14.19 -9.14
C LEU A 94 6.49 14.84 -7.81
N SER A 95 5.26 15.32 -7.67
CA SER A 95 4.78 15.92 -6.42
C SER A 95 4.73 14.89 -5.28
N ILE A 96 4.31 13.65 -5.57
CA ILE A 96 4.33 12.54 -4.60
C ILE A 96 5.78 12.20 -4.20
N GLU A 97 6.69 12.11 -5.17
CA GLU A 97 8.12 11.89 -4.92
C GLU A 97 8.69 12.94 -3.94
N GLU A 98 8.37 14.21 -4.16
CA GLU A 98 8.82 15.31 -3.30
C GLU A 98 8.20 15.24 -1.91
N ALA A 99 6.89 14.97 -1.81
CA ALA A 99 6.19 14.86 -0.54
C ALA A 99 6.73 13.71 0.31
N VAL A 100 6.88 12.51 -0.26
CA VAL A 100 7.43 11.33 0.44
C VAL A 100 8.86 11.58 0.89
N ALA A 101 9.72 12.12 0.02
CA ALA A 101 11.10 12.43 0.38
C ALA A 101 11.17 13.48 1.51
N THR A 102 10.31 14.50 1.47
CA THR A 102 10.24 15.54 2.50
C THR A 102 9.82 14.97 3.84
N ILE A 103 8.72 14.17 3.89
CA ILE A 103 8.23 13.56 5.12
C ILE A 103 9.29 12.66 5.75
N LEU A 104 9.96 11.82 4.96
CA LEU A 104 10.95 10.87 5.47
C LEU A 104 12.30 11.50 5.86
N GLN A 105 12.57 12.75 5.47
CA GLN A 105 13.80 13.48 5.78
C GLN A 105 13.60 14.58 6.83
N ASP A 106 12.37 14.87 7.24
CA ASP A 106 12.10 15.87 8.28
C ASP A 106 12.76 15.48 9.62
N LYS A 107 12.95 16.45 10.49
CA LYS A 107 13.47 16.23 11.84
C LYS A 107 12.52 15.40 12.68
N VAL A 108 11.22 15.62 12.51
CA VAL A 108 10.16 14.77 13.05
C VAL A 108 9.59 13.98 11.89
N HIS A 109 9.87 12.69 11.85
CA HIS A 109 9.45 11.82 10.77
C HIS A 109 8.96 10.47 11.33
N PRO A 110 8.08 9.77 10.63
CA PRO A 110 7.62 8.48 11.07
C PRO A 110 8.72 7.42 10.97
N GLN A 111 8.59 6.37 11.78
CA GLN A 111 9.32 5.12 11.55
C GLN A 111 8.75 4.36 10.36
N VAL A 112 7.43 4.46 10.15
CA VAL A 112 6.69 3.85 9.03
C VAL A 112 5.70 4.87 8.46
N LEU A 113 5.79 5.15 7.17
CA LEU A 113 4.84 5.93 6.41
C LEU A 113 3.88 4.98 5.68
N GLY A 114 2.63 4.91 6.10
CA GLY A 114 1.54 4.30 5.35
C GLY A 114 0.93 5.31 4.37
N ILE A 115 0.54 4.87 3.19
CA ILE A 115 -0.12 5.69 2.19
C ILE A 115 -1.45 5.05 1.83
N LEU A 116 -2.52 5.83 1.87
CA LEU A 116 -3.81 5.44 1.32
C LEU A 116 -3.93 6.05 -0.07
N GLY A 117 -3.87 5.20 -1.08
CA GLY A 117 -3.89 5.66 -2.46
C GLY A 117 -5.29 5.79 -3.04
N GLY A 118 -5.32 6.49 -4.16
CA GLY A 118 -6.27 6.34 -5.21
C GLY A 118 -5.82 5.24 -6.17
N GLU A 119 -5.56 5.59 -7.43
CA GLU A 119 -5.07 4.64 -8.43
C GLU A 119 -3.60 4.25 -8.20
N HIS A 120 -3.18 3.07 -8.72
CA HIS A 120 -1.85 2.49 -8.48
C HIS A 120 -0.67 3.32 -9.03
N SER A 121 -0.90 4.23 -9.99
CA SER A 121 0.16 5.09 -10.55
C SER A 121 0.95 5.86 -9.49
N ILE A 122 0.33 6.19 -8.34
CA ILE A 122 0.98 6.92 -7.25
C ILE A 122 2.23 6.22 -6.72
N SER A 123 2.25 4.88 -6.76
CA SER A 123 3.32 4.05 -6.19
C SER A 123 4.67 4.27 -6.90
N ALA A 124 4.65 4.74 -8.16
CA ALA A 124 5.86 5.18 -8.85
C ALA A 124 6.52 6.39 -8.16
N GLY A 125 5.73 7.37 -7.73
CA GLY A 125 6.21 8.53 -6.98
C GLY A 125 6.70 8.14 -5.58
N VAL A 126 5.99 7.24 -4.92
CA VAL A 126 6.38 6.71 -3.59
C VAL A 126 7.73 6.02 -3.65
N ALA A 127 7.95 5.11 -4.60
CA ALA A 127 9.23 4.41 -4.77
C ALA A 127 10.39 5.39 -5.04
N ARG A 128 10.19 6.40 -5.89
CA ARG A 128 11.18 7.44 -6.18
C ARG A 128 11.47 8.30 -4.96
N GLY A 129 10.44 8.69 -4.20
CA GLY A 129 10.58 9.46 -2.97
C GLY A 129 11.40 8.70 -1.93
N LEU A 130 11.11 7.41 -1.73
CA LEU A 130 11.91 6.55 -0.85
C LEU A 130 13.36 6.44 -1.37
N ALA A 131 13.58 6.22 -2.66
CA ALA A 131 14.92 6.12 -3.26
C ALA A 131 15.79 7.35 -2.94
N ARG A 132 15.21 8.56 -2.98
CA ARG A 132 15.93 9.80 -2.63
C ARG A 132 16.40 9.83 -1.17
N THR A 133 15.70 9.16 -0.27
CA THR A 133 16.06 9.13 1.17
C THR A 133 17.12 8.08 1.47
N MET A 134 17.23 7.03 0.66
CA MET A 134 18.07 5.87 0.93
C MET A 134 19.59 6.11 0.77
N LYS A 135 20.01 7.28 0.23
CA LYS A 135 21.43 7.65 0.07
C LYS A 135 22.28 6.50 -0.49
N SER A 136 21.85 5.90 -1.58
CA SER A 136 22.50 4.74 -2.24
C SER A 136 22.42 3.41 -1.48
N LYS A 137 21.69 3.31 -0.39
CA LYS A 137 21.37 2.01 0.21
C LYS A 137 20.31 1.32 -0.64
N PRO A 138 20.51 0.07 -1.06
CA PRO A 138 19.52 -0.63 -1.86
C PRO A 138 18.28 -0.95 -1.02
N PHE A 139 17.12 -0.85 -1.65
CA PHE A 139 15.87 -1.39 -1.14
C PHE A 139 15.22 -2.28 -2.20
N VAL A 140 14.20 -3.01 -1.83
CA VAL A 140 13.43 -3.86 -2.74
C VAL A 140 11.95 -3.58 -2.56
N THR A 141 11.14 -3.88 -3.57
CA THR A 141 9.69 -3.75 -3.49
C THR A 141 9.03 -5.12 -3.46
N VAL A 142 8.05 -5.29 -2.58
CA VAL A 142 7.06 -6.36 -2.64
C VAL A 142 5.77 -5.74 -3.17
N HIS A 143 5.21 -6.35 -4.20
CA HIS A 143 4.05 -5.87 -4.95
C HIS A 143 2.97 -6.95 -4.98
N VAL A 144 1.83 -6.69 -4.39
CA VAL A 144 0.66 -7.57 -4.43
C VAL A 144 -0.36 -6.96 -5.36
N ASP A 145 -0.82 -7.73 -6.37
CA ASP A 145 -1.65 -7.19 -7.46
C ASP A 145 -2.25 -8.34 -8.30
N ALA A 146 -3.36 -8.09 -8.96
CA ALA A 146 -3.85 -8.92 -10.04
C ALA A 146 -3.08 -8.70 -11.35
N HIS A 147 -2.61 -7.47 -11.56
CA HIS A 147 -2.01 -6.99 -12.79
C HIS A 147 -0.48 -6.91 -12.70
N ALA A 148 0.21 -7.12 -13.81
CA ALA A 148 1.67 -7.02 -13.81
C ALA A 148 2.17 -5.58 -13.73
N ASP A 149 1.41 -4.61 -14.26
CA ASP A 149 1.71 -3.18 -14.31
C ASP A 149 3.09 -2.83 -14.89
N MET A 150 3.53 -3.69 -15.84
CA MET A 150 4.85 -3.61 -16.48
C MET A 150 4.80 -3.00 -17.89
N ARG A 151 3.70 -2.36 -18.28
CA ARG A 151 3.61 -1.67 -19.57
C ARG A 151 4.59 -0.50 -19.65
N ALA A 152 5.17 -0.26 -20.82
CA ALA A 152 6.03 0.91 -21.05
C ALA A 152 5.22 2.21 -20.98
N GLU A 153 4.03 2.18 -21.58
CA GLU A 153 3.00 3.22 -21.54
C GLU A 153 1.63 2.57 -21.68
N TYR A 154 0.59 3.26 -21.23
CA TYR A 154 -0.79 2.84 -21.43
C TYR A 154 -1.65 4.09 -21.62
N GLU A 155 -2.53 4.05 -22.65
CA GLU A 155 -3.39 5.18 -23.06
C GLU A 155 -2.64 6.52 -23.20
N GLY A 156 -1.39 6.46 -23.74
CA GLY A 156 -0.56 7.63 -24.02
C GLY A 156 0.20 8.19 -22.82
N SER A 157 0.21 7.48 -21.67
CA SER A 157 0.97 7.88 -20.49
C SER A 157 1.90 6.77 -19.98
N PRO A 158 3.19 7.06 -19.78
CA PRO A 158 4.10 6.14 -19.09
C PRO A 158 3.88 6.12 -17.57
N TYR A 159 3.03 7.01 -17.05
CA TYR A 159 2.63 7.11 -15.64
C TYR A 159 1.16 6.75 -15.45
N SER A 160 0.64 5.83 -16.27
CA SER A 160 -0.66 5.19 -16.05
C SER A 160 -0.57 4.19 -14.89
N HIS A 161 -1.72 3.90 -14.24
CA HIS A 161 -1.83 2.82 -13.25
C HIS A 161 -1.25 1.50 -13.78
N ALA A 162 -1.50 1.13 -15.04
CA ALA A 162 -0.97 -0.07 -15.71
C ALA A 162 0.56 -0.05 -15.96
N CYS A 163 1.26 0.99 -15.50
CA CYS A 163 2.71 1.18 -15.63
C CYS A 163 3.41 1.31 -14.26
N ALA A 164 2.69 1.17 -13.16
CA ALA A 164 3.22 1.42 -11.81
C ALA A 164 4.46 0.58 -11.51
N ALA A 165 4.36 -0.75 -11.65
CA ALA A 165 5.48 -1.66 -11.39
C ALA A 165 6.63 -1.45 -12.39
N ARG A 166 6.33 -1.05 -13.64
CA ARG A 166 7.36 -0.67 -14.64
C ARG A 166 8.19 0.52 -14.16
N ARG A 167 7.58 1.51 -13.52
CA ARG A 167 8.30 2.67 -12.97
C ARG A 167 9.06 2.32 -11.69
N ILE A 168 8.51 1.42 -10.87
CA ILE A 168 9.17 0.96 -9.64
C ILE A 168 10.45 0.18 -9.96
N VAL A 169 10.43 -0.71 -10.95
CA VAL A 169 11.60 -1.52 -11.31
C VAL A 169 12.76 -0.70 -11.88
N GLU A 170 12.52 0.56 -12.28
CA GLU A 170 13.60 1.48 -12.68
C GLU A 170 14.47 1.92 -11.49
N VAL A 171 13.97 1.80 -10.27
CA VAL A 171 14.67 2.26 -9.05
C VAL A 171 15.05 1.14 -8.09
N CYS A 172 14.37 -0.02 -8.13
CA CYS A 172 14.70 -1.15 -7.25
C CYS A 172 14.14 -2.48 -7.79
N PRO A 173 14.74 -3.64 -7.40
CA PRO A 173 14.17 -4.95 -7.69
C PRO A 173 12.78 -5.14 -7.09
N ILE A 174 11.92 -5.93 -7.77
CA ILE A 174 10.53 -6.14 -7.40
C ILE A 174 10.17 -7.64 -7.31
N PHE A 175 9.37 -7.99 -6.30
CA PHE A 175 8.75 -9.30 -6.12
C PHE A 175 7.23 -9.13 -6.22
N GLN A 176 6.65 -9.60 -7.31
CA GLN A 176 5.21 -9.51 -7.60
C GLN A 176 4.49 -10.77 -7.15
N ILE A 177 3.30 -10.62 -6.56
CA ILE A 177 2.50 -11.73 -6.01
C ILE A 177 1.04 -11.58 -6.43
N GLY A 178 0.45 -12.64 -6.98
CA GLY A 178 -0.98 -12.71 -7.30
C GLY A 178 -1.31 -12.37 -8.75
N ILE A 179 -0.29 -12.19 -9.58
CA ILE A 179 -0.46 -11.77 -10.97
C ILE A 179 -1.26 -12.82 -11.75
N ARG A 180 -2.32 -12.36 -12.43
CA ARG A 180 -3.20 -13.19 -13.24
C ARG A 180 -3.75 -12.49 -14.49
N ASN A 181 -3.45 -11.20 -14.61
CA ASN A 181 -3.70 -10.41 -15.81
C ASN A 181 -2.39 -9.76 -16.28
N ILE A 182 -1.93 -10.13 -17.48
CA ILE A 182 -0.66 -9.70 -18.05
C ILE A 182 -0.73 -9.69 -19.57
N SER A 183 -0.21 -8.67 -20.22
CA SER A 183 -0.15 -8.57 -21.67
C SER A 183 1.07 -9.28 -22.27
N ALA A 184 1.00 -9.59 -23.56
CA ALA A 184 2.14 -10.18 -24.28
C ALA A 184 3.39 -9.27 -24.30
N GLU A 185 3.20 -7.95 -24.29
CA GLU A 185 4.28 -6.96 -24.18
C GLU A 185 4.99 -7.11 -22.83
N GLU A 186 4.25 -7.19 -21.74
CA GLU A 186 4.78 -7.33 -20.39
C GLU A 186 5.50 -8.67 -20.22
N VAL A 187 4.94 -9.76 -20.74
CA VAL A 187 5.62 -11.07 -20.77
C VAL A 187 6.97 -10.96 -21.49
N SER A 188 7.01 -10.25 -22.62
CA SER A 188 8.25 -10.04 -23.38
C SER A 188 9.25 -9.19 -22.59
N PHE A 189 8.78 -8.17 -21.88
CA PHE A 189 9.61 -7.33 -21.02
C PHE A 189 10.22 -8.11 -19.85
N LEU A 190 9.44 -8.97 -19.22
CA LEU A 190 9.87 -9.76 -18.06
C LEU A 190 10.85 -10.88 -18.42
N LYS A 191 10.91 -11.28 -19.70
CA LYS A 191 11.73 -12.40 -20.14
C LYS A 191 13.21 -12.16 -19.89
N GLY A 192 13.81 -13.00 -19.04
CA GLY A 192 15.24 -12.97 -18.72
C GLY A 192 15.67 -11.93 -17.70
N ARG A 193 14.74 -11.15 -17.14
CA ARG A 193 15.04 -10.19 -16.05
C ARG A 193 15.35 -10.92 -14.75
N GLN A 194 16.39 -10.47 -14.07
CA GLN A 194 16.81 -11.00 -12.75
C GLN A 194 16.36 -10.10 -11.59
N ASP A 195 15.91 -8.90 -11.89
CA ASP A 195 15.45 -7.90 -10.94
C ASP A 195 13.93 -7.92 -10.74
N VAL A 196 13.21 -8.82 -11.45
CA VAL A 196 11.80 -9.07 -11.28
C VAL A 196 11.55 -10.55 -11.00
N ARG A 197 10.87 -10.84 -9.91
CA ARG A 197 10.30 -12.16 -9.61
C ARG A 197 8.79 -12.04 -9.62
N THR A 198 8.10 -12.81 -10.43
CA THR A 198 6.63 -12.82 -10.51
C THR A 198 6.11 -14.17 -10.03
N ILE A 199 5.19 -14.13 -9.06
CA ILE A 199 4.41 -15.26 -8.56
C ILE A 199 2.99 -15.10 -9.12
N PHE A 200 2.61 -16.01 -9.99
CA PHE A 200 1.26 -16.01 -10.54
C PHE A 200 0.24 -16.49 -9.51
N SER A 201 -1.04 -16.17 -9.75
CA SER A 201 -2.11 -16.42 -8.80
C SER A 201 -2.27 -17.89 -8.40
N ASP A 202 -2.08 -18.83 -9.33
CA ASP A 202 -2.12 -20.26 -9.06
C ASP A 202 -1.02 -20.71 -8.09
N GLU A 203 0.20 -20.17 -8.25
CA GLU A 203 1.33 -20.39 -7.35
C GLU A 203 1.08 -19.71 -5.99
N ALA A 204 0.54 -18.48 -6.00
CA ALA A 204 0.23 -17.73 -4.77
C ALA A 204 -0.86 -18.40 -3.95
N ASN A 205 -1.81 -19.09 -4.59
CA ASN A 205 -2.91 -19.81 -3.96
C ASN A 205 -2.61 -21.27 -3.64
N ASP A 206 -1.42 -21.79 -4.01
CA ASP A 206 -1.03 -23.15 -3.62
C ASP A 206 -1.01 -23.30 -2.09
N LEU A 207 -1.76 -24.25 -1.57
CA LEU A 207 -1.94 -24.47 -0.12
C LEU A 207 -0.63 -24.64 0.65
N LYS A 208 0.42 -25.14 -0.01
CA LYS A 208 1.74 -25.32 0.60
C LYS A 208 2.50 -23.99 0.79
N GLY A 209 2.10 -22.92 0.08
CA GLY A 209 2.73 -21.61 0.18
C GLY A 209 4.24 -21.62 -0.10
N VAL A 210 4.69 -22.43 -1.05
CA VAL A 210 6.13 -22.63 -1.33
C VAL A 210 6.81 -21.31 -1.66
N PHE A 211 6.15 -20.42 -2.40
CA PHE A 211 6.67 -19.10 -2.78
C PHE A 211 7.02 -18.20 -1.56
N LEU A 212 6.42 -18.44 -0.39
CA LEU A 212 6.73 -17.67 0.83
C LEU A 212 8.19 -17.84 1.26
N LYS A 213 8.84 -18.97 0.91
CA LYS A 213 10.27 -19.17 1.13
C LYS A 213 11.11 -18.28 0.21
N ASP A 214 10.71 -18.19 -1.06
CA ASP A 214 11.35 -17.30 -2.03
C ASP A 214 11.19 -15.84 -1.63
N LEU A 215 9.98 -15.46 -1.17
CA LEU A 215 9.69 -14.14 -0.64
C LEU A 215 10.57 -13.83 0.58
N ALA A 216 10.65 -14.75 1.54
CA ALA A 216 11.48 -14.59 2.75
C ALA A 216 12.96 -14.34 2.39
N GLU A 217 13.52 -15.11 1.45
CA GLU A 217 14.91 -14.93 1.02
C GLU A 217 15.09 -13.64 0.21
N PHE A 218 14.10 -13.25 -0.62
CA PHE A 218 14.14 -12.00 -1.37
C PHE A 218 14.19 -10.77 -0.47
N VAL A 219 13.41 -10.73 0.62
CA VAL A 219 13.34 -9.57 1.54
C VAL A 219 14.35 -9.61 2.67
N LYS A 220 15.06 -10.72 2.87
CA LYS A 220 15.93 -10.98 4.02
C LYS A 220 16.99 -9.91 4.22
N ASN A 221 16.96 -9.30 5.40
CA ASN A 221 17.87 -8.23 5.81
C ASN A 221 17.88 -7.00 4.89
N LYS A 222 16.80 -6.78 4.12
CA LYS A 222 16.68 -5.63 3.21
C LYS A 222 15.66 -4.63 3.73
N THR A 223 15.79 -3.38 3.32
CA THR A 223 14.72 -2.39 3.41
C THR A 223 13.69 -2.73 2.33
N VAL A 224 12.42 -2.75 2.71
CA VAL A 224 11.32 -3.12 1.79
C VAL A 224 10.36 -1.95 1.66
N TYR A 225 9.99 -1.61 0.44
CA TYR A 225 8.79 -0.90 0.10
C TYR A 225 7.69 -1.93 -0.20
N PHE A 226 6.53 -1.79 0.43
CA PHE A 226 5.46 -2.76 0.29
C PHE A 226 4.22 -2.09 -0.33
N THR A 227 3.94 -2.34 -1.61
CA THR A 227 2.77 -1.81 -2.32
C THR A 227 1.73 -2.90 -2.50
N ILE A 228 0.48 -2.57 -2.18
CA ILE A 228 -0.64 -3.50 -2.20
C ILE A 228 -1.78 -2.88 -3.01
N ASP A 229 -1.96 -3.39 -4.22
CA ASP A 229 -3.20 -3.22 -4.95
C ASP A 229 -4.27 -4.13 -4.35
N LEU A 230 -5.42 -3.56 -4.02
CA LEU A 230 -6.50 -4.32 -3.40
C LEU A 230 -7.14 -5.32 -4.36
N ASP A 231 -6.98 -5.15 -5.68
CA ASP A 231 -7.45 -6.12 -6.65
C ASP A 231 -6.61 -7.41 -6.69
N GLY A 232 -5.43 -7.43 -6.08
CA GLY A 232 -4.68 -8.64 -5.79
C GLY A 232 -5.46 -9.65 -4.95
N LEU A 233 -6.38 -9.16 -4.09
CA LEU A 233 -7.34 -9.99 -3.35
C LEU A 233 -8.42 -10.54 -4.28
N ASP A 234 -9.02 -11.66 -3.87
CA ASP A 234 -10.12 -12.26 -4.62
C ASP A 234 -11.38 -11.39 -4.58
N PRO A 235 -12.08 -11.17 -5.72
CA PRO A 235 -13.30 -10.36 -5.77
C PRO A 235 -14.42 -10.82 -4.83
N SER A 236 -14.40 -12.06 -4.36
CA SER A 236 -15.35 -12.55 -3.35
C SER A 236 -15.24 -11.84 -2.01
N ILE A 237 -14.08 -11.24 -1.72
CA ILE A 237 -13.82 -10.46 -0.50
C ILE A 237 -13.49 -9.00 -0.79
N MET A 238 -13.01 -8.68 -2.01
CA MET A 238 -12.62 -7.33 -2.44
C MET A 238 -13.19 -7.01 -3.82
N ALA A 239 -14.50 -6.81 -3.90
CA ALA A 239 -15.19 -6.48 -5.16
C ALA A 239 -15.15 -4.98 -5.49
N ALA A 240 -14.73 -4.12 -4.55
CA ALA A 240 -14.74 -2.66 -4.69
C ALA A 240 -13.39 -2.14 -5.22
N VAL A 241 -13.05 -2.55 -6.44
CA VAL A 241 -11.84 -2.14 -7.18
C VAL A 241 -12.19 -1.82 -8.63
N GLY A 242 -11.31 -1.13 -9.33
CA GLY A 242 -11.54 -0.71 -10.72
C GLY A 242 -11.62 -1.88 -11.68
N THR A 243 -10.76 -2.88 -11.54
CA THR A 243 -10.62 -4.04 -12.43
C THR A 243 -10.57 -5.34 -11.64
N PRO A 244 -11.73 -5.83 -11.12
CA PRO A 244 -11.79 -7.03 -10.29
C PRO A 244 -11.53 -8.30 -11.13
N GLU A 245 -10.38 -8.92 -10.96
CA GLU A 245 -10.00 -10.16 -11.63
C GLU A 245 -10.28 -11.39 -10.74
N PRO A 246 -10.93 -12.44 -11.24
CA PRO A 246 -11.20 -13.64 -10.44
C PRO A 246 -9.95 -14.46 -10.14
N GLY A 247 -9.99 -15.24 -9.06
CA GLY A 247 -8.89 -16.12 -8.65
C GLY A 247 -7.80 -15.41 -7.87
N GLY A 248 -8.14 -14.36 -7.15
CA GLY A 248 -7.23 -13.61 -6.29
C GLY A 248 -6.83 -14.34 -5.02
N ILE A 249 -6.00 -13.71 -4.21
CA ILE A 249 -5.52 -14.27 -2.94
C ILE A 249 -6.55 -14.08 -1.83
N SER A 250 -6.58 -15.02 -0.87
CA SER A 250 -7.46 -14.93 0.30
C SER A 250 -6.91 -13.94 1.35
N TRP A 251 -7.77 -13.57 2.31
CA TRP A 251 -7.35 -12.76 3.46
C TRP A 251 -6.23 -13.44 4.27
N GLU A 252 -6.33 -14.75 4.49
CA GLU A 252 -5.32 -15.52 5.24
C GLU A 252 -3.98 -15.49 4.52
N ARG A 253 -4.00 -15.65 3.19
CA ARG A 253 -2.78 -15.59 2.37
C ARG A 253 -2.16 -14.20 2.39
N MET A 254 -2.96 -13.14 2.33
CA MET A 254 -2.47 -11.77 2.49
C MET A 254 -1.75 -11.59 3.83
N LEU A 255 -2.31 -12.08 4.92
CA LEU A 255 -1.67 -12.00 6.23
C LEU A 255 -0.38 -12.85 6.33
N GLU A 256 -0.31 -13.99 5.65
CA GLU A 256 0.93 -14.77 5.57
C GLU A 256 2.03 -14.01 4.81
N ILE A 257 1.69 -13.32 3.72
CA ILE A 257 2.62 -12.45 2.99
C ILE A 257 3.12 -11.32 3.90
N VAL A 258 2.21 -10.61 4.58
CA VAL A 258 2.56 -9.51 5.53
C VAL A 258 3.52 -10.03 6.62
N ARG A 259 3.19 -11.16 7.26
CA ARG A 259 4.04 -11.78 8.29
C ARG A 259 5.41 -12.16 7.73
N THR A 260 5.45 -12.76 6.55
CA THR A 260 6.72 -13.19 5.91
C THR A 260 7.61 -11.98 5.62
N VAL A 261 7.05 -10.92 5.04
CA VAL A 261 7.81 -9.68 4.79
C VAL A 261 8.34 -9.11 6.10
N CYS A 262 7.48 -8.90 7.09
CA CYS A 262 7.86 -8.24 8.34
C CYS A 262 8.78 -9.09 9.22
N ALA A 263 8.73 -10.42 9.11
CA ALA A 263 9.61 -11.32 9.87
C ALA A 263 11.05 -11.38 9.33
N HIS A 264 11.26 -11.09 8.04
CA HIS A 264 12.55 -11.28 7.38
C HIS A 264 13.19 -9.99 6.86
N ALA A 265 12.41 -8.92 6.62
CA ALA A 265 12.93 -7.62 6.26
C ALA A 265 13.73 -6.97 7.39
N ALA A 266 14.73 -6.17 7.05
CA ALA A 266 15.40 -5.30 8.03
C ALA A 266 14.49 -4.15 8.47
N SER A 267 13.68 -3.63 7.56
CA SER A 267 12.67 -2.59 7.81
C SER A 267 11.68 -2.51 6.66
N VAL A 268 10.48 -2.01 6.96
CA VAL A 268 9.45 -1.61 5.99
C VAL A 268 9.09 -0.15 6.27
N PRO A 269 9.92 0.82 5.83
CA PRO A 269 9.70 2.23 6.16
C PRO A 269 8.49 2.84 5.44
N VAL A 270 8.06 2.26 4.32
CA VAL A 270 6.91 2.72 3.53
C VAL A 270 6.10 1.54 3.05
N PHE A 271 4.78 1.65 3.19
CA PHE A 271 3.82 0.82 2.47
C PHE A 271 2.71 1.68 1.88
N ASP A 272 2.05 1.20 0.82
CA ASP A 272 0.79 1.76 0.36
C ASP A 272 -0.29 0.69 0.16
N VAL A 273 -1.54 1.16 0.20
CA VAL A 273 -2.74 0.40 -0.13
C VAL A 273 -3.52 1.24 -1.13
N VAL A 274 -3.74 0.70 -2.32
CA VAL A 274 -4.27 1.42 -3.48
C VAL A 274 -5.48 0.71 -4.09
N GLU A 275 -6.14 1.37 -5.03
CA GLU A 275 -7.22 0.87 -5.91
C GLU A 275 -8.55 0.55 -5.19
N LEU A 276 -8.77 0.95 -3.94
CA LEU A 276 -10.11 0.88 -3.39
C LEU A 276 -11.03 1.86 -4.14
N ALA A 277 -12.02 1.34 -4.86
CA ALA A 277 -13.09 2.10 -5.51
C ALA A 277 -14.42 1.82 -4.76
N PRO A 278 -14.80 2.62 -3.76
CA PRO A 278 -15.91 2.33 -2.88
C PRO A 278 -17.24 2.18 -3.63
N VAL A 279 -17.97 1.12 -3.35
CA VAL A 279 -19.28 0.85 -3.95
C VAL A 279 -20.39 1.22 -2.96
N PRO A 280 -21.32 2.12 -3.32
CA PRO A 280 -22.42 2.53 -2.44
C PRO A 280 -23.21 1.33 -1.90
N GLY A 281 -23.29 1.21 -0.58
CA GLY A 281 -23.99 0.12 0.10
C GLY A 281 -23.17 -1.14 0.35
N LEU A 282 -22.00 -1.31 -0.26
CA LEU A 282 -21.09 -2.42 -0.05
C LEU A 282 -19.93 -2.00 0.87
N ARG A 283 -20.10 -2.22 2.19
CA ARG A 283 -19.14 -1.73 3.19
C ARG A 283 -18.01 -2.71 3.53
N ALA A 284 -18.14 -3.97 3.15
CA ALA A 284 -17.17 -5.00 3.51
C ALA A 284 -15.77 -4.73 2.95
N PRO A 285 -15.59 -4.29 1.68
CA PRO A 285 -14.29 -3.94 1.15
C PRO A 285 -13.62 -2.76 1.87
N ASP A 286 -14.38 -1.70 2.19
CA ASP A 286 -13.87 -0.54 2.91
C ASP A 286 -13.32 -0.95 4.28
N PHE A 287 -14.08 -1.80 4.98
CA PHE A 287 -13.70 -2.33 6.29
C PHE A 287 -12.50 -3.27 6.21
N LEU A 288 -12.44 -4.14 5.18
CA LEU A 288 -11.30 -5.02 4.93
C LEU A 288 -10.03 -4.21 4.70
N ALA A 289 -10.09 -3.18 3.84
CA ALA A 289 -8.96 -2.31 3.56
C ALA A 289 -8.47 -1.58 4.83
N ALA A 290 -9.39 -1.04 5.63
CA ALA A 290 -9.05 -0.41 6.91
C ALA A 290 -8.38 -1.41 7.88
N ARG A 291 -8.89 -2.64 7.96
CA ARG A 291 -8.29 -3.70 8.77
C ARG A 291 -6.91 -4.11 8.28
N LEU A 292 -6.71 -4.16 6.95
CA LEU A 292 -5.40 -4.44 6.35
C LEU A 292 -4.37 -3.36 6.70
N VAL A 293 -4.74 -2.09 6.59
CA VAL A 293 -3.86 -0.96 6.97
C VAL A 293 -3.46 -1.06 8.44
N TYR A 294 -4.41 -1.40 9.33
CA TYR A 294 -4.09 -1.60 10.75
C TYR A 294 -3.13 -2.77 10.96
N LYS A 295 -3.34 -3.91 10.27
CA LYS A 295 -2.41 -5.06 10.31
C LYS A 295 -1.02 -4.68 9.79
N LEU A 296 -0.92 -3.92 8.70
CA LEU A 296 0.35 -3.46 8.16
C LEU A 296 1.13 -2.62 9.19
N PHE A 297 0.50 -1.62 9.82
CA PHE A 297 1.16 -0.86 10.89
C PHE A 297 1.56 -1.75 12.06
N SER A 298 0.67 -2.66 12.48
CA SER A 298 0.95 -3.54 13.62
C SER A 298 2.15 -4.46 13.38
N HIS A 299 2.30 -4.98 12.17
CA HIS A 299 3.44 -5.84 11.82
C HIS A 299 4.72 -5.04 11.55
N THR A 300 4.63 -3.94 10.79
CA THR A 300 5.81 -3.15 10.39
C THR A 300 6.45 -2.41 11.57
N LEU A 301 5.66 -1.91 12.50
CA LEU A 301 6.15 -1.21 13.70
C LEU A 301 6.60 -2.14 14.84
N ASN A 302 6.33 -3.44 14.73
CA ASN A 302 6.82 -4.47 15.63
C ASN A 302 8.00 -5.30 15.05
N ILE A 303 8.60 -4.88 13.95
CA ILE A 303 9.85 -5.47 13.44
C ILE A 303 10.94 -5.30 14.52
N ARG A 304 11.55 -6.42 14.92
CA ARG A 304 12.56 -6.51 15.98
C ARG A 304 13.96 -6.29 15.43
#